data_2f61e2f65dc0676ad08108fb982b0287
#
_entry.id   2f61e2f65dc0676ad08108fb982b0287
#
_cell.length_a   1.000
_cell.length_b   1.000
_cell.length_c   1.000
_cell.angle_alpha   90.00
_cell.angle_beta   90.00
_cell.angle_gamma   90.00
#
_symmetry.space_group_name_H-M   'P 1'
#
loop_
_entity.id
_entity.type
_entity.pdbx_description
1 polymer ?
#
loop_
_entity_poly.entity_id
_entity_poly.type
_entity_poly.pdbx_seq_one_letter_code
_entity_poly.pdbx_strand_id
1 'polypeptide(L)'
;ALEHSSRVQKLILMAPGGVENREVYDSMPGIKKLLSDFLGGNMDQEKIEGLLELFPYDKSIISKEMVDERMEILPLMNTQVMASMDIPNMESELSSITQPVLAFWGMNDQFIPISGAMKIGDGCPNAQIMLFSQCGHWVMIEREQVFNNACINFLNS
;
A
#
# COMPACT_ATOMS: atom_id res chain seq x y z
N ALA A 1 -0.78 -4.78 16.56
CA ALA A 1 0.46 -5.05 17.30
C ALA A 1 0.58 -4.15 18.52
N LEU A 2 0.43 -2.84 18.39
CA LEU A 2 0.62 -1.89 19.49
C LEU A 2 -0.34 -2.14 20.68
N GLU A 3 -1.64 -2.16 20.41
CA GLU A 3 -2.66 -2.33 21.48
C GLU A 3 -2.83 -3.77 21.97
N HIS A 4 -2.50 -4.75 21.10
CA HIS A 4 -2.73 -6.18 21.37
C HIS A 4 -1.49 -7.01 21.01
N SER A 5 -0.32 -6.63 21.54
CA SER A 5 0.98 -7.24 21.19
C SER A 5 1.01 -8.75 21.45
N SER A 6 0.36 -9.24 22.48
CA SER A 6 0.29 -10.69 22.80
C SER A 6 -0.52 -11.52 21.81
N ARG A 7 -1.31 -10.88 20.93
CA ARG A 7 -2.12 -11.54 19.89
C ARG A 7 -1.48 -11.52 18.52
N VAL A 8 -0.37 -10.80 18.36
CA VAL A 8 0.33 -10.64 17.08
C VAL A 8 1.71 -11.25 17.21
N GLN A 9 1.98 -12.30 16.46
CA GLN A 9 3.27 -12.98 16.47
C GLN A 9 4.26 -12.36 15.47
N LYS A 10 3.80 -12.04 14.26
CA LYS A 10 4.59 -11.49 13.16
C LYS A 10 3.74 -10.51 12.35
N LEU A 11 4.39 -9.57 11.67
CA LEU A 11 3.75 -8.61 10.78
C LEU A 11 4.31 -8.76 9.36
N ILE A 12 3.42 -8.89 8.38
CA ILE A 12 3.76 -8.76 6.95
C ILE A 12 3.07 -7.49 6.47
N LEU A 13 3.85 -6.55 5.96
CA LEU A 13 3.40 -5.25 5.52
C LEU A 13 3.71 -5.07 4.03
N MET A 14 2.78 -4.51 3.28
CA MET A 14 2.98 -4.17 1.88
C MET A 14 2.70 -2.68 1.70
N ALA A 15 3.76 -1.89 1.56
CA ALA A 15 3.72 -0.44 1.43
C ALA A 15 2.63 0.20 2.31
N PRO A 16 2.68 0.04 3.65
CA PRO A 16 1.62 0.54 4.52
C PRO A 16 1.65 2.07 4.60
N GLY A 17 0.47 2.68 4.69
CA GLY A 17 0.33 4.06 5.13
C GLY A 17 0.54 4.19 6.65
N GLY A 18 0.61 5.45 7.14
CA GLY A 18 0.65 5.74 8.58
C GLY A 18 2.06 5.98 9.15
N VAL A 19 3.08 6.16 8.31
CA VAL A 19 4.46 6.45 8.75
C VAL A 19 5.02 7.73 8.14
N GLU A 20 4.20 8.47 7.41
CA GLU A 20 4.55 9.76 6.81
C GLU A 20 3.54 10.84 7.20
N ASN A 21 3.93 12.09 7.04
CA ASN A 21 3.03 13.21 7.20
C ASN A 21 2.03 13.25 6.04
N ARG A 22 0.86 13.81 6.29
CA ARG A 22 -0.24 13.92 5.33
C ARG A 22 0.20 14.56 4.01
N GLU A 23 1.00 15.62 4.07
CA GLU A 23 1.48 16.35 2.90
C GLU A 23 2.31 15.48 1.95
N VAL A 24 3.04 14.51 2.51
CA VAL A 24 3.86 13.56 1.71
C VAL A 24 2.93 12.64 0.92
N TYR A 25 1.90 12.07 1.56
CA TYR A 25 0.90 11.26 0.86
C TYR A 25 0.14 12.07 -0.18
N ASP A 26 -0.30 13.28 0.16
CA ASP A 26 -1.04 14.16 -0.75
C ASP A 26 -0.19 14.59 -1.96
N SER A 27 1.14 14.49 -1.87
CA SER A 27 2.04 14.73 -2.98
C SER A 27 2.13 13.59 -4.00
N MET A 28 1.76 12.37 -3.59
CA MET A 28 1.87 11.16 -4.43
C MET A 28 0.90 11.20 -5.62
N PRO A 29 1.37 10.85 -6.85
CA PRO A 29 0.54 10.91 -8.05
C PRO A 29 -0.75 10.10 -7.96
N GLY A 30 -0.68 8.88 -7.41
CA GLY A 30 -1.84 8.00 -7.24
C GLY A 30 -2.87 8.57 -6.28
N ILE A 31 -2.42 9.18 -5.17
CA ILE A 31 -3.32 9.83 -4.20
C ILE A 31 -3.96 11.06 -4.81
N LYS A 32 -3.20 11.91 -5.53
CA LYS A 32 -3.75 13.07 -6.24
C LYS A 32 -4.84 12.67 -7.22
N LYS A 33 -4.57 11.65 -8.05
CA LYS A 33 -5.55 11.16 -9.02
C LYS A 33 -6.77 10.59 -8.32
N LEU A 34 -6.58 9.75 -7.31
CA LEU A 34 -7.65 9.16 -6.52
C LEU A 34 -8.57 10.25 -5.96
N LEU A 35 -8.01 11.24 -5.29
CA LEU A 35 -8.78 12.33 -4.70
C LEU A 35 -9.49 13.18 -5.76
N SER A 36 -8.80 13.54 -6.86
CA SER A 36 -9.41 14.35 -7.91
C SER A 36 -10.58 13.65 -8.59
N ASP A 37 -10.44 12.36 -8.86
CA ASP A 37 -11.47 11.57 -9.55
C ASP A 37 -12.69 11.33 -8.64
N PHE A 38 -12.47 11.01 -7.36
CA PHE A 38 -13.56 10.83 -6.40
C PHE A 38 -14.27 12.15 -6.04
N LEU A 39 -13.53 13.24 -5.81
CA LEU A 39 -14.10 14.54 -5.48
C LEU A 39 -14.77 15.20 -6.70
N GLY A 40 -14.30 14.89 -7.90
CA GLY A 40 -14.91 15.33 -9.15
C GLY A 40 -16.27 14.70 -9.44
N GLY A 41 -16.72 13.73 -8.63
CA GLY A 41 -17.93 12.95 -8.83
C GLY A 41 -17.87 12.11 -10.11
N ASN A 42 -18.74 11.18 -10.29
CA ASN A 42 -18.86 10.33 -11.48
C ASN A 42 -17.56 9.60 -11.86
N MET A 43 -17.31 8.50 -11.16
CA MET A 43 -16.26 7.55 -11.51
C MET A 43 -16.76 6.68 -12.68
N ASP A 44 -16.23 6.95 -13.87
CA ASP A 44 -16.47 6.16 -15.07
C ASP A 44 -15.33 5.16 -15.33
N GLN A 45 -15.50 4.34 -16.37
CA GLN A 45 -14.54 3.31 -16.72
C GLN A 45 -13.15 3.87 -17.06
N GLU A 46 -13.07 5.01 -17.75
CA GLU A 46 -11.79 5.65 -18.13
C GLU A 46 -11.01 6.10 -16.88
N LYS A 47 -11.70 6.68 -15.90
CA LYS A 47 -11.09 7.10 -14.63
C LYS A 47 -10.61 5.90 -13.82
N ILE A 48 -11.40 4.83 -13.75
CA ILE A 48 -11.01 3.58 -13.06
C ILE A 48 -9.79 2.97 -13.73
N GLU A 49 -9.79 2.83 -15.05
CA GLU A 49 -8.64 2.32 -15.80
C GLU A 49 -7.38 3.15 -15.54
N GLY A 50 -7.48 4.46 -15.72
CA GLY A 50 -6.37 5.37 -15.48
C GLY A 50 -5.90 5.43 -14.02
N LEU A 51 -6.74 5.09 -13.04
CA LEU A 51 -6.35 4.93 -11.64
C LEU A 51 -5.63 3.59 -11.44
N LEU A 52 -6.16 2.50 -11.99
CA LEU A 52 -5.57 1.16 -11.89
C LEU A 52 -4.17 1.12 -12.50
N GLU A 53 -3.94 1.81 -13.61
CA GLU A 53 -2.62 1.93 -14.26
C GLU A 53 -1.52 2.58 -13.39
N LEU A 54 -1.88 3.24 -12.30
CA LEU A 54 -0.91 3.81 -11.37
C LEU A 54 -0.43 2.83 -10.30
N PHE A 55 -1.13 1.70 -10.11
CA PHE A 55 -0.72 0.73 -9.10
C PHE A 55 0.53 -0.06 -9.50
N PRO A 56 0.60 -0.70 -10.70
CA PRO A 56 1.78 -1.43 -11.12
C PRO A 56 2.81 -0.52 -11.80
N TYR A 57 4.04 -1.00 -11.88
CA TYR A 57 5.07 -0.44 -12.76
C TYR A 57 4.77 -0.78 -14.22
N ASP A 58 4.48 -2.05 -14.50
CA ASP A 58 4.07 -2.51 -15.82
C ASP A 58 2.55 -2.44 -15.98
N LYS A 59 2.10 -1.39 -16.66
CA LYS A 59 0.68 -1.14 -16.89
C LYS A 59 -0.01 -2.23 -17.73
N SER A 60 0.75 -3.04 -18.48
CA SER A 60 0.18 -4.10 -19.33
C SER A 60 -0.49 -5.21 -18.53
N ILE A 61 -0.27 -5.29 -17.23
CA ILE A 61 -0.96 -6.25 -16.35
C ILE A 61 -2.41 -5.86 -16.05
N ILE A 62 -2.79 -4.60 -16.34
CA ILE A 62 -4.18 -4.16 -16.15
C ILE A 62 -5.03 -4.72 -17.28
N SER A 63 -5.83 -5.70 -16.95
CA SER A 63 -6.75 -6.31 -17.90
C SER A 63 -8.14 -5.64 -17.88
N LYS A 64 -8.88 -5.85 -18.97
CA LYS A 64 -10.27 -5.39 -19.04
C LYS A 64 -11.12 -5.98 -17.91
N GLU A 65 -10.90 -7.25 -17.56
CA GLU A 65 -11.60 -7.94 -16.50
C GLU A 65 -11.37 -7.25 -15.14
N MET A 66 -10.15 -6.81 -14.85
CA MET A 66 -9.83 -6.06 -13.63
C MET A 66 -10.59 -4.73 -13.56
N VAL A 67 -10.70 -4.04 -14.70
CA VAL A 67 -11.48 -2.79 -14.78
C VAL A 67 -12.97 -3.06 -14.57
N ASP A 68 -13.51 -4.07 -15.27
CA ASP A 68 -14.92 -4.46 -15.16
C ASP A 68 -15.29 -4.85 -13.71
N GLU A 69 -14.47 -5.66 -13.03
CA GLU A 69 -14.65 -6.00 -11.61
C GLU A 69 -14.66 -4.77 -10.69
N ARG A 70 -13.79 -3.78 -10.94
CA ARG A 70 -13.79 -2.55 -10.16
C ARG A 70 -15.03 -1.70 -10.42
N MET A 71 -15.52 -1.67 -11.64
CA MET A 71 -16.78 -1.00 -11.99
C MET A 71 -17.98 -1.61 -11.28
N GLU A 72 -18.02 -2.93 -11.13
CA GLU A 72 -19.09 -3.64 -10.40
C GLU A 72 -19.08 -3.31 -8.89
N ILE A 73 -17.90 -3.16 -8.30
CA ILE A 73 -17.75 -2.87 -6.86
C ILE A 73 -17.97 -1.39 -6.54
N LEU A 74 -17.69 -0.50 -7.47
CA LEU A 74 -17.71 0.95 -7.26
C LEU A 74 -19.03 1.46 -6.65
N PRO A 75 -20.25 1.02 -7.08
CA PRO A 75 -21.50 1.45 -6.47
C PRO A 75 -21.68 1.02 -5.00
N LEU A 76 -20.90 0.00 -4.56
CA LEU A 76 -20.95 -0.52 -3.20
C LEU A 76 -20.01 0.24 -2.26
N MET A 77 -19.12 1.07 -2.80
CA MET A 77 -18.16 1.83 -2.00
C MET A 77 -18.85 2.99 -1.28
N ASN A 78 -18.55 3.12 0.02
CA ASN A 78 -18.98 4.27 0.78
C ASN A 78 -18.03 5.47 0.56
N THR A 79 -18.40 6.36 -0.35
CA THR A 79 -17.60 7.55 -0.69
C THR A 79 -17.41 8.50 0.48
N GLN A 80 -18.33 8.51 1.46
CA GLN A 80 -18.18 9.34 2.67
C GLN A 80 -17.03 8.84 3.55
N VAL A 81 -16.83 7.52 3.64
CA VAL A 81 -15.68 6.95 4.35
C VAL A 81 -14.38 7.36 3.68
N MET A 82 -14.34 7.29 2.35
CA MET A 82 -13.15 7.74 1.59
C MET A 82 -12.81 9.21 1.83
N ALA A 83 -13.84 10.08 1.83
CA ALA A 83 -13.66 11.51 2.05
C ALA A 83 -13.25 11.88 3.50
N SER A 84 -13.62 11.04 4.46
CA SER A 84 -13.32 11.25 5.89
C SER A 84 -12.13 10.43 6.39
N MET A 85 -11.49 9.66 5.52
CA MET A 85 -10.37 8.81 5.91
C MET A 85 -9.18 9.65 6.39
N ASP A 86 -8.84 9.47 7.65
CA ASP A 86 -7.63 10.02 8.26
C ASP A 86 -6.68 8.87 8.59
N ILE A 87 -5.44 8.98 8.14
CA ILE A 87 -4.40 8.00 8.44
C ILE A 87 -3.45 8.67 9.44
N PRO A 88 -3.52 8.28 10.73
CA PRO A 88 -2.65 8.86 11.75
C PRO A 88 -1.18 8.54 11.45
N ASN A 89 -0.28 9.49 11.72
CA ASN A 89 1.14 9.24 11.65
C ASN A 89 1.59 8.49 12.93
N MET A 90 2.01 7.24 12.74
CA MET A 90 2.44 6.32 13.81
C MET A 90 3.97 6.17 13.85
N GLU A 91 4.73 7.04 13.18
CA GLU A 91 6.19 6.96 13.12
C GLU A 91 6.84 6.89 14.50
N SER A 92 6.34 7.69 15.46
CA SER A 92 6.85 7.71 16.84
C SER A 92 6.61 6.41 17.62
N GLU A 93 5.70 5.55 17.14
CA GLU A 93 5.32 4.30 17.80
C GLU A 93 6.02 3.07 17.23
N LEU A 94 6.76 3.22 16.11
CA LEU A 94 7.43 2.11 15.43
C LEU A 94 8.39 1.34 16.36
N SER A 95 9.09 2.04 17.25
CA SER A 95 10.00 1.41 18.21
C SER A 95 9.32 0.49 19.24
N SER A 96 8.02 0.65 19.42
CA SER A 96 7.19 -0.19 20.30
C SER A 96 6.71 -1.47 19.60
N ILE A 97 6.90 -1.60 18.28
CA ILE A 97 6.59 -2.82 17.52
C ILE A 97 7.77 -3.78 17.66
N THR A 98 7.72 -4.63 18.67
CA THR A 98 8.79 -5.61 18.98
C THR A 98 8.64 -6.94 18.25
N GLN A 99 7.50 -7.19 17.60
CA GLN A 99 7.28 -8.36 16.78
C GLN A 99 8.18 -8.32 15.54
N PRO A 100 8.58 -9.49 15.00
CA PRO A 100 9.21 -9.54 13.68
C PRO A 100 8.32 -8.90 12.60
N VAL A 101 8.93 -8.06 11.77
CA VAL A 101 8.26 -7.35 10.66
C VAL A 101 8.95 -7.72 9.35
N LEU A 102 8.17 -8.12 8.35
CA LEU A 102 8.60 -8.22 6.97
C LEU A 102 7.82 -7.20 6.14
N ALA A 103 8.50 -6.24 5.56
CA ALA A 103 7.86 -5.21 4.74
C ALA A 103 8.34 -5.27 3.29
N PHE A 104 7.40 -5.07 2.36
CA PHE A 104 7.63 -5.08 0.92
C PHE A 104 7.31 -3.71 0.33
N TRP A 105 8.15 -3.27 -0.64
CA TRP A 105 7.94 -2.00 -1.33
C TRP A 105 8.41 -2.03 -2.77
N GLY A 106 7.59 -1.52 -3.69
CA GLY A 106 8.03 -1.18 -5.02
C GLY A 106 8.73 0.17 -5.05
N MET A 107 9.90 0.24 -5.69
CA MET A 107 10.65 1.50 -5.79
C MET A 107 9.95 2.54 -6.68
N ASN A 108 8.95 2.12 -7.45
CA ASN A 108 8.15 2.96 -8.34
C ASN A 108 6.71 3.12 -7.85
N ASP A 109 6.47 2.88 -6.55
CA ASP A 109 5.15 3.06 -5.93
C ASP A 109 4.69 4.52 -6.08
N GLN A 110 3.51 4.72 -6.66
CA GLN A 110 2.92 6.03 -6.89
C GLN A 110 1.85 6.41 -5.86
N PHE A 111 1.56 5.53 -4.90
CA PHE A 111 0.59 5.77 -3.82
C PHE A 111 1.26 6.00 -2.48
N ILE A 112 2.21 5.14 -2.12
CA ILE A 112 2.87 5.18 -0.82
C ILE A 112 4.36 5.43 -1.01
N PRO A 113 4.91 6.51 -0.45
CA PRO A 113 6.29 6.92 -0.68
C PRO A 113 7.28 5.90 -0.09
N ILE A 114 8.37 5.65 -0.83
CA ILE A 114 9.42 4.69 -0.43
C ILE A 114 10.14 5.12 0.87
N SER A 115 10.08 6.38 1.26
CA SER A 115 10.61 6.85 2.54
C SER A 115 9.97 6.15 3.74
N GLY A 116 8.70 5.70 3.61
CA GLY A 116 8.04 4.88 4.61
C GLY A 116 8.74 3.55 4.88
N ALA A 117 9.33 2.92 3.85
CA ALA A 117 10.14 1.71 4.01
C ALA A 117 11.35 1.94 4.90
N MET A 118 12.05 3.07 4.69
CA MET A 118 13.22 3.44 5.49
C MET A 118 12.83 3.72 6.94
N LYS A 119 11.74 4.45 7.16
CA LYS A 119 11.22 4.73 8.50
C LYS A 119 10.86 3.46 9.27
N ILE A 120 10.19 2.51 8.62
CA ILE A 120 9.89 1.20 9.23
C ILE A 120 11.18 0.43 9.53
N GLY A 121 12.14 0.43 8.61
CA GLY A 121 13.43 -0.24 8.80
C GLY A 121 14.24 0.33 9.95
N ASP A 122 14.24 1.66 10.10
CA ASP A 122 14.96 2.35 11.17
C ASP A 122 14.20 2.30 12.51
N GLY A 123 12.87 2.35 12.45
CA GLY A 123 12.02 2.47 13.64
C GLY A 123 11.68 1.14 14.31
N CYS A 124 11.42 0.07 13.53
CA CYS A 124 11.04 -1.23 14.10
C CYS A 124 12.29 -2.08 14.38
N PRO A 125 12.53 -2.51 15.64
CA PRO A 125 13.77 -3.22 16.04
C PRO A 125 14.03 -4.52 15.28
N ASN A 126 12.97 -5.19 14.83
CA ASN A 126 13.04 -6.50 14.18
C ASN A 126 12.46 -6.48 12.74
N ALA A 127 12.74 -5.40 12.01
CA ALA A 127 12.24 -5.24 10.64
C ALA A 127 13.20 -5.81 9.58
N GLN A 128 12.62 -6.44 8.59
CA GLN A 128 13.26 -6.82 7.32
C GLN A 128 12.51 -6.10 6.20
N ILE A 129 13.24 -5.37 5.34
CA ILE A 129 12.65 -4.60 4.25
C ILE A 129 13.10 -5.16 2.91
N MET A 130 12.14 -5.47 2.05
CA MET A 130 12.40 -5.91 0.68
C MET A 130 11.95 -4.84 -0.31
N LEU A 131 12.91 -4.26 -1.04
CA LEU A 131 12.69 -3.24 -2.06
C LEU A 131 12.84 -3.84 -3.46
N PHE A 132 11.91 -3.52 -4.34
CA PHE A 132 11.90 -4.05 -5.71
C PHE A 132 11.99 -2.93 -6.75
N SER A 133 13.03 -2.96 -7.57
CA SER A 133 13.13 -2.10 -8.75
C SER A 133 12.09 -2.48 -9.79
N GLN A 134 11.66 -1.52 -10.61
CA GLN A 134 10.65 -1.74 -11.66
C GLN A 134 9.38 -2.43 -11.11
N CYS A 135 8.92 -1.96 -9.95
CA CYS A 135 7.76 -2.48 -9.23
C CYS A 135 7.00 -1.31 -8.64
N GLY A 136 5.69 -1.31 -8.80
CA GLY A 136 4.78 -0.31 -8.25
C GLY A 136 4.23 -0.73 -6.88
N HIS A 137 3.00 -0.30 -6.62
CA HIS A 137 2.34 -0.58 -5.34
C HIS A 137 1.94 -2.05 -5.15
N TRP A 138 1.68 -2.78 -6.24
CA TRP A 138 1.20 -4.16 -6.19
C TRP A 138 2.33 -5.20 -6.20
N VAL A 139 3.22 -5.13 -5.22
CA VAL A 139 4.35 -6.08 -5.09
C VAL A 139 3.89 -7.53 -5.15
N MET A 140 2.77 -7.87 -4.51
CA MET A 140 2.21 -9.21 -4.46
C MET A 140 1.76 -9.74 -5.84
N ILE A 141 1.50 -8.86 -6.80
CA ILE A 141 1.15 -9.22 -8.19
C ILE A 141 2.39 -9.17 -9.08
N GLU A 142 3.13 -8.06 -9.02
CA GLU A 142 4.28 -7.82 -9.90
C GLU A 142 5.49 -8.70 -9.57
N ARG A 143 5.58 -9.20 -8.34
CA ARG A 143 6.66 -10.05 -7.81
C ARG A 143 6.11 -11.26 -7.05
N GLU A 144 5.01 -11.82 -7.55
CA GLU A 144 4.20 -12.86 -6.89
C GLU A 144 5.04 -13.98 -6.28
N GLN A 145 5.89 -14.62 -7.07
CA GLN A 145 6.66 -15.77 -6.60
C GLN A 145 7.64 -15.40 -5.47
N VAL A 146 8.34 -14.27 -5.60
CA VAL A 146 9.29 -13.80 -4.59
C VAL A 146 8.57 -13.37 -3.33
N PHE A 147 7.46 -12.64 -3.49
CA PHE A 147 6.60 -12.20 -2.39
C PHE A 147 6.08 -13.42 -1.60
N ASN A 148 5.45 -14.37 -2.27
CA ASN A 148 4.87 -15.56 -1.61
C ASN A 148 5.94 -16.40 -0.90
N ASN A 149 7.10 -16.65 -1.54
CA ASN A 149 8.18 -17.40 -0.93
C ASN A 149 8.74 -16.70 0.31
N ALA A 150 8.93 -15.38 0.25
CA ALA A 150 9.41 -14.61 1.39
C ALA A 150 8.41 -14.65 2.56
N CYS A 151 7.12 -14.50 2.27
CA CYS A 151 6.06 -14.61 3.29
C CYS A 151 6.05 -15.99 3.95
N ILE A 152 6.09 -17.07 3.16
CA ILE A 152 6.09 -18.44 3.69
C ILE A 152 7.32 -18.69 4.58
N ASN A 153 8.51 -18.31 4.11
CA ASN A 153 9.74 -18.47 4.88
C ASN A 153 9.71 -17.67 6.18
N PHE A 154 9.24 -16.43 6.11
CA PHE A 154 9.11 -15.57 7.29
C PHE A 154 8.12 -16.11 8.31
N LEU A 155 7.00 -16.67 7.87
CA LEU A 155 6.00 -17.23 8.78
C LEU A 155 6.51 -18.52 9.47
N ASN A 156 7.35 -19.29 8.80
CA ASN A 156 7.90 -20.54 9.30
C ASN A 156 9.20 -20.40 10.12
N SER A 157 9.81 -19.21 10.17
CA SER A 157 11.07 -18.93 10.92
C SER A 157 10.87 -18.74 12.45
#